data_3d00b0c221d2abb6f5ace618b4d90c00
#
_entry.id   3d00b0c221d2abb6f5ace618b4d90c00
#
_cell.length_a   1.000
_cell.length_b   1.000
_cell.length_c   1.000
_cell.angle_alpha   90.00
_cell.angle_beta   90.00
_cell.angle_gamma   90.00
#
_symmetry.space_group_name_H-M   'P 1'
#
loop_
_entity.id
_entity.type
_entity.pdbx_description
1 polymer ?
#
loop_
_entity_poly.entity_id
_entity_poly.type
_entity_poly.pdbx_seq_one_letter_code
_entity_poly.pdbx_strand_id
1 'polypeptide(L)'
;MSLLAFSSYALNGVDAQKFLQGQVTVDTERLAENETRYTAICDLKGRIHFGLWLKKINAESFEIVVARDQAEEFAKHIKKFGAFSKMTLSEQGTVFPKIAGHQTEFSALETDISEWQKQAILSGQAWITQATEHEFQPQELRLHQREGVNYDKGCYLGQEIVARLWFKAKPKHWLHVVQGTGEVPAAKAQLHNDVEVVNSVANDEGYLALVVAKPAALEELGLKILDLPEALSGDVARPQ
;
A
#
# COMPACT_ATOMS: atom_id res chain seq x y z
N MET A 1 9.70 7.27 19.49
CA MET A 1 9.13 6.72 18.23
C MET A 1 9.45 7.70 17.10
N SER A 2 10.00 7.23 16.00
CA SER A 2 10.18 8.08 14.80
C SER A 2 8.80 8.42 14.27
N LEU A 3 8.50 9.71 14.04
CA LEU A 3 7.25 10.11 13.38
C LEU A 3 7.19 9.43 12.01
N LEU A 4 6.04 8.85 11.67
CA LEU A 4 5.80 8.32 10.34
C LEU A 4 5.93 9.47 9.34
N ALA A 5 6.82 9.32 8.39
CA ALA A 5 7.06 10.26 7.30
C ALA A 5 7.27 9.49 6.00
N PHE A 6 7.22 10.20 4.89
CA PHE A 6 7.40 9.61 3.57
C PHE A 6 8.51 10.34 2.82
N SER A 7 9.14 9.64 1.88
CA SER A 7 10.11 10.22 0.94
C SER A 7 9.48 10.33 -0.44
N SER A 8 9.63 11.48 -1.06
CA SER A 8 9.19 11.76 -2.42
C SER A 8 10.34 11.65 -3.39
N TYR A 9 10.07 11.07 -4.56
CA TYR A 9 11.00 10.90 -5.66
C TYR A 9 10.39 11.35 -6.98
N ALA A 10 11.22 11.90 -7.86
CA ALA A 10 10.91 12.07 -9.27
C ALA A 10 11.65 11.00 -10.08
N LEU A 11 10.94 10.27 -10.91
CA LEU A 11 11.50 9.34 -11.89
C LEU A 11 11.29 9.92 -13.28
N ASN A 12 12.38 10.29 -13.97
CA ASN A 12 12.34 10.95 -15.26
C ASN A 12 13.18 10.23 -16.30
N GLY A 13 12.67 10.09 -17.52
CA GLY A 13 13.38 9.54 -18.66
C GLY A 13 12.47 8.77 -19.61
N VAL A 14 12.94 8.58 -20.84
CA VAL A 14 12.16 7.95 -21.92
C VAL A 14 11.73 6.51 -21.63
N ASP A 15 12.43 5.82 -20.73
CA ASP A 15 12.08 4.46 -20.30
C ASP A 15 11.28 4.41 -18.99
N ALA A 16 10.93 5.55 -18.37
CA ALA A 16 10.31 5.59 -17.05
C ALA A 16 8.99 4.80 -16.98
N GLN A 17 8.06 5.05 -17.89
CA GLN A 17 6.79 4.32 -17.93
C GLN A 17 6.99 2.82 -18.18
N LYS A 18 7.84 2.45 -19.16
CA LYS A 18 8.12 1.05 -19.47
C LYS A 18 8.76 0.31 -18.29
N PHE A 19 9.69 0.97 -17.59
CA PHE A 19 10.31 0.41 -16.40
C PHE A 19 9.27 0.18 -15.30
N LEU A 20 8.48 1.21 -14.96
CA LEU A 20 7.45 1.09 -13.94
C LEU A 20 6.39 0.05 -14.29
N GLN A 21 6.03 -0.08 -15.59
CA GLN A 21 5.10 -1.11 -16.06
C GLN A 21 5.58 -2.52 -15.70
N GLY A 22 6.88 -2.78 -15.70
CA GLY A 22 7.47 -4.05 -15.27
C GLY A 22 7.71 -4.19 -13.77
N GLN A 23 7.43 -3.17 -12.95
CA GLN A 23 7.69 -3.20 -11.52
C GLN A 23 6.43 -3.14 -10.68
N VAL A 24 5.51 -2.22 -10.96
CA VAL A 24 4.33 -1.96 -10.13
C VAL A 24 3.14 -2.82 -10.54
N THR A 25 2.22 -3.04 -9.61
CA THR A 25 1.00 -3.84 -9.84
C THR A 25 -0.08 -3.10 -10.65
N VAL A 26 -0.09 -1.75 -10.63
CA VAL A 26 -1.00 -0.94 -11.45
C VAL A 26 -0.53 -0.88 -12.91
N ASP A 27 -1.45 -0.69 -13.84
CA ASP A 27 -1.14 -0.44 -15.25
C ASP A 27 -0.80 1.04 -15.47
N THR A 28 0.49 1.34 -15.63
CA THR A 28 0.99 2.71 -15.81
C THR A 28 0.62 3.33 -17.16
N GLU A 29 0.28 2.49 -18.15
CA GLU A 29 -0.16 2.96 -19.46
C GLU A 29 -1.58 3.52 -19.40
N ARG A 30 -2.44 2.92 -18.55
CA ARG A 30 -3.84 3.33 -18.35
C ARG A 30 -4.02 4.46 -17.33
N LEU A 31 -3.01 4.78 -16.52
CA LEU A 31 -3.08 5.93 -15.62
C LEU A 31 -3.18 7.22 -16.46
N ALA A 32 -4.15 8.06 -16.11
CA ALA A 32 -4.27 9.39 -16.69
C ALA A 32 -3.14 10.32 -16.20
N GLU A 33 -2.84 11.36 -16.96
CA GLU A 33 -1.92 12.40 -16.50
C GLU A 33 -2.46 13.10 -15.27
N ASN A 34 -1.60 13.36 -14.31
CA ASN A 34 -1.88 13.88 -12.97
C ASN A 34 -2.73 12.96 -12.08
N GLU A 35 -3.03 11.75 -12.51
CA GLU A 35 -3.65 10.75 -11.65
C GLU A 35 -2.65 10.18 -10.66
N THR A 36 -3.06 10.07 -9.40
CA THR A 36 -2.31 9.41 -8.33
C THR A 36 -2.98 8.11 -7.96
N ARG A 37 -2.21 7.02 -7.88
CA ARG A 37 -2.70 5.70 -7.48
C ARG A 37 -1.81 5.10 -6.40
N TYR A 38 -2.41 4.57 -5.34
CA TYR A 38 -1.66 3.71 -4.42
C TYR A 38 -1.53 2.32 -5.03
N THR A 39 -0.30 1.84 -5.13
CA THR A 39 0.07 0.58 -5.80
C THR A 39 1.23 -0.10 -5.07
N ALA A 40 1.71 -1.22 -5.56
CA ALA A 40 2.78 -1.97 -4.94
C ALA A 40 3.86 -2.41 -5.94
N ILE A 41 5.09 -2.53 -5.44
CA ILE A 41 6.13 -3.39 -6.01
C ILE A 41 6.20 -4.64 -5.15
N CYS A 42 6.06 -5.81 -5.77
CA CYS A 42 6.08 -7.09 -5.09
C CYS A 42 7.46 -7.77 -5.19
N ASP A 43 7.72 -8.70 -4.29
CA ASP A 43 8.80 -9.67 -4.44
C ASP A 43 8.38 -10.86 -5.33
N LEU A 44 9.30 -11.79 -5.56
CA LEU A 44 9.04 -13.00 -6.37
C LEU A 44 8.01 -13.96 -5.75
N LYS A 45 7.68 -13.79 -4.47
CA LYS A 45 6.63 -14.53 -3.76
C LYS A 45 5.26 -13.83 -3.85
N GLY A 46 5.18 -12.71 -4.58
CA GLY A 46 3.97 -11.90 -4.71
C GLY A 46 3.60 -11.12 -3.45
N ARG A 47 4.52 -10.96 -2.50
CA ARG A 47 4.33 -10.14 -1.30
C ARG A 47 4.78 -8.72 -1.56
N ILE A 48 4.10 -7.75 -0.98
CA ILE A 48 4.42 -6.33 -1.16
C ILE A 48 5.76 -6.04 -0.49
N HIS A 49 6.74 -5.63 -1.30
CA HIS A 49 8.00 -5.07 -0.83
C HIS A 49 7.83 -3.58 -0.55
N PHE A 50 7.32 -2.82 -1.53
CA PHE A 50 7.02 -1.40 -1.37
C PHE A 50 5.55 -1.12 -1.66
N GLY A 51 4.86 -0.47 -0.73
CA GLY A 51 3.61 0.22 -0.98
C GLY A 51 3.91 1.66 -1.34
N LEU A 52 3.38 2.17 -2.44
CA LEU A 52 3.75 3.49 -2.93
C LEU A 52 2.57 4.23 -3.57
N TRP A 53 2.57 5.54 -3.44
CA TRP A 53 1.73 6.43 -4.23
C TRP A 53 2.48 6.80 -5.50
N LEU A 54 1.91 6.44 -6.63
CA LEU A 54 2.45 6.71 -7.96
C LEU A 54 1.58 7.74 -8.65
N LYS A 55 2.15 8.89 -9.00
CA LYS A 55 1.49 9.92 -9.80
C LYS A 55 2.17 10.00 -11.16
N LYS A 56 1.36 9.86 -12.22
CA LYS A 56 1.82 10.04 -13.59
C LYS A 56 1.75 11.52 -13.95
N ILE A 57 2.88 12.13 -14.26
CA ILE A 57 2.92 13.48 -14.83
C ILE A 57 2.76 13.39 -16.35
N ASN A 58 3.51 12.50 -16.98
CA ASN A 58 3.41 12.10 -18.38
C ASN A 58 4.13 10.74 -18.55
N ALA A 59 4.30 10.25 -19.79
CA ALA A 59 4.95 8.96 -20.06
C ALA A 59 6.45 8.90 -19.65
N GLU A 60 7.12 10.03 -19.56
CA GLU A 60 8.53 10.13 -19.21
C GLU A 60 8.78 10.66 -17.79
N SER A 61 7.72 10.99 -17.04
CA SER A 61 7.84 11.63 -15.74
C SER A 61 6.79 11.13 -14.75
N PHE A 62 7.26 10.65 -13.59
CA PHE A 62 6.43 10.16 -12.49
C PHE A 62 6.91 10.72 -11.15
N GLU A 63 5.97 11.02 -10.26
CA GLU A 63 6.23 11.25 -8.85
C GLU A 63 5.92 9.97 -8.07
N ILE A 64 6.79 9.60 -7.14
CA ILE A 64 6.68 8.39 -6.33
C ILE A 64 6.86 8.75 -4.87
N VAL A 65 5.95 8.30 -4.02
CA VAL A 65 6.05 8.49 -2.57
C VAL A 65 6.03 7.15 -1.88
N VAL A 66 7.05 6.89 -1.05
CA VAL A 66 7.21 5.66 -0.25
C VAL A 66 7.43 6.01 1.22
N ALA A 67 7.20 5.06 2.13
CA ALA A 67 7.53 5.25 3.53
C ALA A 67 9.02 5.57 3.69
N ARG A 68 9.35 6.54 4.55
CA ARG A 68 10.71 7.06 4.69
C ARG A 68 11.70 6.02 5.19
N ASP A 69 11.25 5.09 6.03
CA ASP A 69 12.07 3.99 6.53
C ASP A 69 12.45 2.96 5.44
N GLN A 70 11.76 2.97 4.28
CA GLN A 70 12.08 2.16 3.11
C GLN A 70 12.83 2.93 2.01
N ALA A 71 13.08 4.23 2.17
CA ALA A 71 13.59 5.11 1.11
C ALA A 71 14.93 4.65 0.50
N GLU A 72 15.88 4.25 1.33
CA GLU A 72 17.20 3.78 0.89
C GLU A 72 17.09 2.47 0.08
N GLU A 73 16.29 1.52 0.58
CA GLU A 73 16.10 0.23 -0.07
C GLU A 73 15.30 0.38 -1.38
N PHE A 74 14.32 1.28 -1.41
CA PHE A 74 13.60 1.64 -2.64
C PHE A 74 14.56 2.21 -3.69
N ALA A 75 15.43 3.15 -3.33
CA ALA A 75 16.40 3.71 -4.27
C ALA A 75 17.37 2.65 -4.81
N LYS A 76 17.84 1.72 -3.95
CA LYS A 76 18.67 0.58 -4.36
C LYS A 76 17.92 -0.35 -5.33
N HIS A 77 16.64 -0.61 -5.06
CA HIS A 77 15.78 -1.42 -5.93
C HIS A 77 15.67 -0.81 -7.33
N ILE A 78 15.31 0.47 -7.42
CA ILE A 78 15.21 1.17 -8.70
C ILE A 78 16.54 1.18 -9.46
N LYS A 79 17.65 1.45 -8.77
CA LYS A 79 19.00 1.40 -9.36
C LYS A 79 19.35 0.01 -9.89
N LYS A 80 19.04 -1.04 -9.13
CA LYS A 80 19.35 -2.44 -9.50
C LYS A 80 18.56 -2.88 -10.74
N PHE A 81 17.25 -2.70 -10.72
CA PHE A 81 16.38 -3.17 -11.80
C PHE A 81 16.34 -2.23 -13.00
N GLY A 82 16.64 -0.96 -12.80
CA GLY A 82 16.68 0.08 -13.82
C GLY A 82 18.06 0.35 -14.42
N ALA A 83 19.07 -0.48 -14.13
CA ALA A 83 20.47 -0.24 -14.52
C ALA A 83 20.70 0.01 -16.03
N PHE A 84 19.84 -0.53 -16.87
CA PHE A 84 19.92 -0.38 -18.34
C PHE A 84 18.80 0.51 -18.90
N SER A 85 17.97 1.10 -18.08
CA SER A 85 16.88 2.00 -18.49
C SER A 85 17.37 3.44 -18.56
N LYS A 86 16.97 4.15 -19.61
CA LYS A 86 17.27 5.57 -19.79
C LYS A 86 16.34 6.41 -18.94
N MET A 87 16.59 6.40 -17.64
CA MET A 87 15.85 7.14 -16.63
C MET A 87 16.73 7.51 -15.45
N THR A 88 16.28 8.48 -14.66
CA THR A 88 16.94 8.93 -13.44
C THR A 88 15.93 9.05 -12.32
N LEU A 89 16.25 8.46 -11.17
CA LEU A 89 15.52 8.65 -9.92
C LEU A 89 16.19 9.77 -9.13
N SER A 90 15.41 10.78 -8.74
CA SER A 90 15.89 11.91 -7.94
C SER A 90 15.05 12.06 -6.69
N GLU A 91 15.66 12.00 -5.51
CA GLU A 91 14.97 12.26 -4.25
C GLU A 91 14.58 13.76 -4.17
N GLN A 92 13.32 14.01 -3.80
CA GLN A 92 12.75 15.34 -3.68
C GLN A 92 12.65 15.79 -2.21
N GLY A 93 12.85 14.86 -1.27
CA GLY A 93 12.86 15.11 0.16
C GLY A 93 11.71 14.44 0.92
N THR A 94 11.60 14.84 2.19
CA THR A 94 10.57 14.32 3.10
C THR A 94 9.25 15.02 2.84
N VAL A 95 8.18 14.22 2.83
CA VAL A 95 6.80 14.70 2.69
C VAL A 95 5.89 14.06 3.75
N PHE A 96 4.82 14.78 4.07
CA PHE A 96 3.83 14.38 5.05
C PHE A 96 2.46 14.26 4.39
N PRO A 97 1.71 13.18 4.68
CA PRO A 97 0.41 12.96 4.09
C PRO A 97 -0.62 13.90 4.72
N LYS A 98 -1.57 14.33 3.90
CA LYS A 98 -2.76 15.05 4.31
C LYS A 98 -3.99 14.51 3.57
N ILE A 99 -5.17 14.75 4.14
CA ILE A 99 -6.43 14.37 3.51
C ILE A 99 -6.83 15.47 2.53
N ALA A 100 -7.19 15.08 1.31
CA ALA A 100 -7.80 15.93 0.31
C ALA A 100 -9.03 15.23 -0.27
N GLY A 101 -10.19 15.52 0.29
CA GLY A 101 -11.42 14.79 -0.03
C GLY A 101 -11.30 13.31 0.37
N HIS A 102 -11.32 12.41 -0.59
CA HIS A 102 -11.16 10.96 -0.38
C HIS A 102 -9.76 10.42 -0.73
N GLN A 103 -8.83 11.32 -1.04
CA GLN A 103 -7.48 10.96 -1.49
C GLN A 103 -6.42 11.43 -0.50
N THR A 104 -5.28 10.75 -0.52
CA THR A 104 -4.07 11.19 0.16
C THR A 104 -3.29 12.11 -0.77
N GLU A 105 -3.00 13.32 -0.30
CA GLU A 105 -2.02 14.22 -0.88
C GLU A 105 -0.80 14.33 0.02
N PHE A 106 0.30 14.85 -0.52
CA PHE A 106 1.54 15.02 0.22
C PHE A 106 2.01 16.48 0.18
N SER A 107 2.61 16.91 1.29
CA SER A 107 3.17 18.25 1.46
C SER A 107 4.54 18.16 2.11
N ALA A 108 5.46 19.06 1.72
CA ALA A 108 6.75 19.21 2.38
C ALA A 108 6.64 19.89 3.78
N LEU A 109 5.48 20.49 4.09
CA LEU A 109 5.24 21.06 5.42
C LEU A 109 4.97 19.93 6.42
N GLU A 110 5.79 19.89 7.47
CA GLU A 110 5.56 18.97 8.59
C GLU A 110 4.24 19.31 9.27
N THR A 111 3.40 18.30 9.42
CA THR A 111 2.08 18.40 10.05
C THR A 111 1.85 17.21 10.96
N ASP A 112 0.97 17.35 11.94
CA ASP A 112 0.43 16.21 12.67
C ASP A 112 -0.36 15.33 11.70
N ILE A 113 0.12 14.10 11.54
CA ILE A 113 -0.48 13.12 10.62
C ILE A 113 -1.50 12.20 11.29
N SER A 114 -1.78 12.41 12.58
CA SER A 114 -2.68 11.54 13.37
C SER A 114 -4.06 11.46 12.73
N GLU A 115 -4.58 12.60 12.27
CA GLU A 115 -5.88 12.64 11.59
C GLU A 115 -5.85 11.89 10.26
N TRP A 116 -4.78 12.05 9.48
CA TRP A 116 -4.60 11.27 8.25
C TRP A 116 -4.55 9.77 8.55
N GLN A 117 -3.80 9.34 9.58
CA GLN A 117 -3.72 7.93 9.95
C GLN A 117 -5.09 7.35 10.33
N LYS A 118 -5.89 8.07 11.12
CA LYS A 118 -7.26 7.68 11.46
C LYS A 118 -8.13 7.52 10.23
N GLN A 119 -8.13 8.51 9.35
CA GLN A 119 -8.93 8.48 8.12
C GLN A 119 -8.45 7.43 7.14
N ALA A 120 -7.14 7.23 6.99
CA ALA A 120 -6.56 6.16 6.18
C ALA A 120 -7.02 4.79 6.68
N ILE A 121 -6.96 4.53 8.00
CA ILE A 121 -7.45 3.29 8.59
C ILE A 121 -8.96 3.12 8.35
N LEU A 122 -9.78 4.12 8.64
CA LEU A 122 -11.23 4.07 8.44
C LEU A 122 -11.63 3.87 6.98
N SER A 123 -10.84 4.39 6.05
CA SER A 123 -11.04 4.17 4.61
C SER A 123 -10.46 2.85 4.10
N GLY A 124 -9.85 2.02 4.95
CA GLY A 124 -9.18 0.78 4.53
C GLY A 124 -7.90 1.00 3.72
N GLN A 125 -7.31 2.20 3.78
CA GLN A 125 -6.04 2.50 3.12
C GLN A 125 -4.87 2.05 3.97
N ALA A 126 -4.34 0.86 3.69
CA ALA A 126 -3.08 0.41 4.28
C ALA A 126 -1.89 1.18 3.69
N TRP A 127 -0.85 1.34 4.50
CA TRP A 127 0.47 1.79 4.04
C TRP A 127 1.54 0.82 4.54
N ILE A 128 2.52 0.56 3.69
CA ILE A 128 3.63 -0.36 3.97
C ILE A 128 4.82 0.43 4.48
N THR A 129 5.44 -0.08 5.52
CA THR A 129 6.67 0.42 6.12
C THR A 129 7.69 -0.70 6.16
N GLN A 130 8.91 -0.43 6.59
CA GLN A 130 9.94 -1.45 6.79
C GLN A 130 9.47 -2.59 7.73
N ALA A 131 8.60 -2.28 8.70
CA ALA A 131 8.08 -3.30 9.61
C ALA A 131 7.14 -4.31 8.93
N THR A 132 6.43 -3.90 7.87
CA THR A 132 5.41 -4.71 7.19
C THR A 132 5.80 -5.11 5.75
N GLU A 133 7.02 -4.81 5.32
CA GLU A 133 7.53 -5.28 4.02
C GLU A 133 7.57 -6.81 3.96
N HIS A 134 7.26 -7.37 2.80
CA HIS A 134 7.23 -8.82 2.53
C HIS A 134 6.24 -9.64 3.37
N GLU A 135 5.31 -9.01 4.11
CA GLU A 135 4.34 -9.73 4.93
C GLU A 135 3.05 -10.03 4.15
N PHE A 136 2.49 -9.06 3.44
CA PHE A 136 1.16 -9.14 2.86
C PHE A 136 1.17 -9.22 1.34
N GLN A 137 0.18 -9.91 0.77
CA GLN A 137 -0.12 -9.89 -0.65
C GLN A 137 -1.08 -8.74 -1.00
N PRO A 138 -1.05 -8.21 -2.24
CA PRO A 138 -1.93 -7.11 -2.64
C PRO A 138 -3.43 -7.37 -2.41
N GLN A 139 -3.87 -8.61 -2.62
CA GLN A 139 -5.26 -9.01 -2.42
C GLN A 139 -5.65 -9.04 -0.94
N GLU A 140 -4.73 -9.46 -0.06
CA GLU A 140 -4.95 -9.45 1.39
C GLU A 140 -5.21 -8.03 1.89
N LEU A 141 -4.56 -7.03 1.32
CA LEU A 141 -4.78 -5.61 1.62
C LEU A 141 -5.89 -4.95 0.77
N ARG A 142 -6.70 -5.72 0.05
CA ARG A 142 -7.76 -5.22 -0.83
C ARG A 142 -7.28 -4.21 -1.88
N LEU A 143 -5.99 -4.25 -2.24
CA LEU A 143 -5.39 -3.26 -3.15
C LEU A 143 -6.02 -3.30 -4.55
N HIS A 144 -6.48 -4.46 -5.00
CA HIS A 144 -7.22 -4.62 -6.27
C HIS A 144 -8.58 -3.91 -6.25
N GLN A 145 -9.29 -3.88 -5.11
CA GLN A 145 -10.55 -3.16 -4.95
C GLN A 145 -10.34 -1.63 -4.90
N ARG A 146 -9.11 -1.20 -4.68
CA ARG A 146 -8.68 0.21 -4.75
C ARG A 146 -8.02 0.53 -6.10
N GLU A 147 -8.18 -0.34 -7.10
CA GLU A 147 -7.59 -0.21 -8.45
C GLU A 147 -6.05 -0.12 -8.46
N GLY A 148 -5.39 -0.52 -7.36
CA GLY A 148 -3.93 -0.55 -7.25
C GLY A 148 -3.28 -1.78 -7.90
N VAL A 149 -4.08 -2.73 -8.40
CA VAL A 149 -3.63 -3.92 -9.13
C VAL A 149 -4.42 -4.05 -10.43
N ASN A 150 -3.71 -4.25 -11.54
CA ASN A 150 -4.32 -4.59 -12.81
C ASN A 150 -3.89 -6.02 -13.22
N TYR A 151 -4.87 -6.88 -13.47
CA TYR A 151 -4.63 -8.28 -13.84
C TYR A 151 -4.51 -8.51 -15.35
N ASP A 152 -4.87 -7.52 -16.16
CA ASP A 152 -4.87 -7.59 -17.63
C ASP A 152 -3.63 -6.92 -18.26
N LYS A 153 -2.75 -6.34 -17.43
CA LYS A 153 -1.50 -5.74 -17.89
C LYS A 153 -0.42 -6.78 -18.21
N GLY A 154 0.64 -6.34 -18.89
CA GLY A 154 1.84 -7.15 -19.16
C GLY A 154 2.58 -7.57 -17.88
N CYS A 155 3.66 -8.34 -18.04
CA CYS A 155 4.42 -8.92 -16.94
C CYS A 155 5.04 -7.86 -16.03
N TYR A 156 4.98 -8.12 -14.72
CA TYR A 156 5.65 -7.35 -13.68
C TYR A 156 6.22 -8.27 -12.59
N LEU A 157 7.10 -7.74 -11.75
CA LEU A 157 7.75 -8.49 -10.68
C LEU A 157 6.71 -9.10 -9.71
N GLY A 158 6.77 -10.42 -9.48
CA GLY A 158 5.86 -11.15 -8.60
C GLY A 158 4.48 -11.47 -9.20
N GLN A 159 4.20 -11.08 -10.45
CA GLN A 159 2.90 -11.26 -11.10
C GLN A 159 2.40 -12.71 -11.08
N GLU A 160 3.28 -13.70 -11.24
CA GLU A 160 2.87 -15.10 -11.30
C GLU A 160 2.04 -15.50 -10.07
N ILE A 161 2.50 -15.12 -8.87
CA ILE A 161 1.82 -15.44 -7.62
C ILE A 161 0.58 -14.57 -7.43
N VAL A 162 0.68 -13.27 -7.70
CA VAL A 162 -0.45 -12.32 -7.60
C VAL A 162 -1.58 -12.74 -8.56
N ALA A 163 -1.27 -13.07 -9.81
CA ALA A 163 -2.26 -13.53 -10.79
C ALA A 163 -2.83 -14.91 -10.42
N ARG A 164 -1.99 -15.85 -9.94
CA ARG A 164 -2.45 -17.16 -9.50
C ARG A 164 -3.48 -17.05 -8.37
N LEU A 165 -3.22 -16.17 -7.40
CA LEU A 165 -4.16 -15.94 -6.30
C LEU A 165 -5.51 -15.40 -6.79
N TRP A 166 -5.50 -14.56 -7.82
CA TRP A 166 -6.71 -13.99 -8.42
C TRP A 166 -7.48 -14.98 -9.28
N PHE A 167 -6.79 -15.72 -10.16
CA PHE A 167 -7.45 -16.57 -11.18
C PHE A 167 -7.74 -17.99 -10.69
N LYS A 168 -6.98 -18.53 -9.71
CA LYS A 168 -7.04 -19.95 -9.32
C LYS A 168 -7.26 -20.20 -7.84
N ALA A 169 -7.24 -19.14 -7.02
CA ALA A 169 -7.37 -19.26 -5.57
C ALA A 169 -8.11 -18.03 -5.01
N LYS A 170 -8.09 -17.87 -3.71
CA LYS A 170 -8.49 -16.64 -3.01
C LYS A 170 -7.65 -16.50 -1.75
N PRO A 171 -7.46 -15.27 -1.22
CA PRO A 171 -6.84 -15.07 0.08
C PRO A 171 -7.60 -15.83 1.16
N LYS A 172 -6.88 -16.36 2.13
CA LYS A 172 -7.49 -16.99 3.33
C LYS A 172 -7.76 -15.97 4.42
N HIS A 173 -7.00 -14.88 4.42
CA HIS A 173 -7.07 -13.75 5.33
C HIS A 173 -7.13 -12.48 4.50
N TRP A 174 -7.81 -11.46 4.97
CA TRP A 174 -7.90 -10.17 4.29
C TRP A 174 -8.14 -9.04 5.26
N LEU A 175 -7.99 -7.83 4.76
CA LEU A 175 -8.05 -6.58 5.51
C LEU A 175 -9.42 -6.33 6.11
N HIS A 176 -9.40 -5.98 7.39
CA HIS A 176 -10.52 -5.45 8.16
C HIS A 176 -10.11 -4.18 8.90
N VAL A 177 -11.07 -3.32 9.16
CA VAL A 177 -10.94 -2.20 10.10
C VAL A 177 -11.48 -2.66 11.43
N VAL A 178 -10.69 -2.51 12.49
CA VAL A 178 -11.12 -2.88 13.84
C VAL A 178 -10.86 -1.74 14.83
N GLN A 179 -11.69 -1.70 15.86
CA GLN A 179 -11.50 -0.90 17.04
C GLN A 179 -11.27 -1.83 18.22
N GLY A 180 -10.23 -1.55 18.98
CA GLY A 180 -9.89 -2.27 20.20
C GLY A 180 -9.64 -1.32 21.37
N THR A 181 -9.59 -1.87 22.57
CA THR A 181 -9.28 -1.16 23.81
C THR A 181 -7.86 -1.47 24.26
N GLY A 182 -7.29 -0.60 25.11
CA GLY A 182 -5.96 -0.80 25.67
C GLY A 182 -4.84 -0.18 24.85
N GLU A 183 -3.66 -0.80 24.89
CA GLU A 183 -2.45 -0.30 24.24
C GLU A 183 -2.54 -0.44 22.72
N VAL A 184 -2.02 0.58 21.99
CA VAL A 184 -1.97 0.57 20.54
C VAL A 184 -1.00 -0.52 20.05
N PRO A 185 -1.45 -1.53 19.33
CA PRO A 185 -0.57 -2.59 18.87
C PRO A 185 0.42 -2.08 17.83
N ALA A 186 1.65 -2.59 17.85
CA ALA A 186 2.63 -2.28 16.81
C ALA A 186 2.24 -2.91 15.47
N ALA A 187 2.73 -2.33 14.37
CA ALA A 187 2.68 -2.97 13.06
C ALA A 187 3.32 -4.37 13.12
N LYS A 188 2.74 -5.35 12.41
CA LYS A 188 3.12 -6.76 12.44
C LYS A 188 2.86 -7.49 13.77
N ALA A 189 2.24 -6.84 14.77
CA ALA A 189 1.83 -7.54 15.97
C ALA A 189 0.79 -8.62 15.64
N GLN A 190 0.99 -9.81 16.22
CA GLN A 190 0.02 -10.90 16.18
C GLN A 190 -0.93 -10.75 17.36
N LEU A 191 -2.16 -10.31 17.11
CA LEU A 191 -3.20 -10.22 18.15
C LEU A 191 -3.78 -11.60 18.46
N HIS A 192 -3.75 -12.50 17.50
CA HIS A 192 -4.12 -13.91 17.57
C HIS A 192 -3.43 -14.65 16.41
N ASN A 193 -3.42 -15.98 16.39
CA ASN A 193 -2.76 -16.79 15.36
C ASN A 193 -3.17 -16.44 13.92
N ASP A 194 -4.40 -15.97 13.72
CA ASP A 194 -4.96 -15.60 12.42
C ASP A 194 -5.30 -14.09 12.31
N VAL A 195 -4.70 -13.23 13.14
CA VAL A 195 -4.95 -11.77 13.16
C VAL A 195 -3.63 -11.01 13.27
N GLU A 196 -3.23 -10.40 12.19
CA GLU A 196 -1.98 -9.63 12.10
C GLU A 196 -2.23 -8.16 11.81
N VAL A 197 -1.57 -7.28 12.56
CA VAL A 197 -1.72 -5.81 12.45
C VAL A 197 -0.91 -5.29 11.27
N VAL A 198 -1.56 -4.55 10.37
CA VAL A 198 -0.91 -3.81 9.30
C VAL A 198 -0.53 -2.41 9.76
N ASN A 199 -1.52 -1.64 10.19
CA ASN A 199 -1.38 -0.27 10.69
C ASN A 199 -2.29 -0.04 11.88
N SER A 200 -1.91 0.85 12.78
CA SER A 200 -2.70 1.20 13.95
C SER A 200 -2.47 2.64 14.38
N VAL A 201 -3.42 3.21 15.08
CA VAL A 201 -3.35 4.56 15.65
C VAL A 201 -4.20 4.62 16.93
N ALA A 202 -3.78 5.44 17.88
CA ALA A 202 -4.58 5.71 19.06
C ALA A 202 -5.90 6.41 18.72
N ASN A 203 -6.96 6.09 19.46
CA ASN A 203 -8.21 6.84 19.48
C ASN A 203 -8.67 7.03 20.93
N ASP A 204 -9.79 7.73 21.13
CA ASP A 204 -10.28 8.09 22.46
C ASP A 204 -10.69 6.87 23.33
N GLU A 205 -10.98 5.74 22.70
CA GLU A 205 -11.43 4.51 23.36
C GLU A 205 -10.35 3.40 23.41
N GLY A 206 -9.15 3.68 22.87
CA GLY A 206 -8.04 2.73 22.76
C GLY A 206 -7.31 2.87 21.44
N TYR A 207 -7.67 2.07 20.42
CA TYR A 207 -7.02 2.15 19.11
C TYR A 207 -7.95 1.80 17.95
N LEU A 208 -7.60 2.32 16.77
CA LEU A 208 -8.07 1.86 15.48
C LEU A 208 -6.94 1.09 14.80
N ALA A 209 -7.26 0.01 14.09
CA ALA A 209 -6.26 -0.74 13.35
C ALA A 209 -6.81 -1.30 12.03
N LEU A 210 -5.91 -1.42 11.06
CA LEU A 210 -6.06 -2.30 9.91
C LEU A 210 -5.40 -3.64 10.27
N VAL A 211 -6.16 -4.71 10.17
CA VAL A 211 -5.68 -6.06 10.43
C VAL A 211 -5.96 -6.97 9.25
N VAL A 212 -5.06 -7.90 8.97
CA VAL A 212 -5.30 -9.02 8.04
C VAL A 212 -5.70 -10.23 8.87
N ALA A 213 -6.91 -10.73 8.65
CA ALA A 213 -7.50 -11.76 9.49
C ALA A 213 -8.55 -12.59 8.76
N LYS A 214 -8.90 -13.73 9.35
CA LYS A 214 -10.18 -14.39 9.10
C LYS A 214 -11.26 -13.74 9.96
N PRO A 215 -12.49 -13.52 9.43
CA PRO A 215 -13.57 -12.92 10.22
C PRO A 215 -13.83 -13.62 11.56
N ALA A 216 -13.84 -14.94 11.58
CA ALA A 216 -14.09 -15.73 12.79
C ALA A 216 -13.07 -15.43 13.91
N ALA A 217 -11.80 -15.22 13.57
CA ALA A 217 -10.76 -14.91 14.56
C ALA A 217 -10.95 -13.52 15.21
N LEU A 218 -11.55 -12.57 14.50
CA LEU A 218 -11.87 -11.25 15.04
C LEU A 218 -13.01 -11.32 16.07
N GLU A 219 -14.03 -12.16 15.81
CA GLU A 219 -15.14 -12.38 16.73
C GLU A 219 -14.65 -13.02 18.05
N GLU A 220 -13.72 -13.99 17.97
CA GLU A 220 -13.13 -14.64 19.14
C GLU A 220 -12.34 -13.65 20.02
N LEU A 221 -11.71 -12.65 19.43
CA LEU A 221 -10.97 -11.61 20.15
C LEU A 221 -11.87 -10.54 20.77
N GLY A 222 -13.15 -10.50 20.41
CA GLY A 222 -14.07 -9.45 20.85
C GLY A 222 -13.73 -8.07 20.30
N LEU A 223 -13.00 -8.00 19.18
CA LEU A 223 -12.72 -6.75 18.50
C LEU A 223 -13.96 -6.25 17.76
N LYS A 224 -14.24 -4.95 17.88
CA LYS A 224 -15.32 -4.32 17.12
C LYS A 224 -14.86 -4.13 15.66
N ILE A 225 -15.47 -4.89 14.75
CA ILE A 225 -15.26 -4.72 13.32
C ILE A 225 -16.03 -3.48 12.86
N LEU A 226 -15.38 -2.60 12.13
CA LEU A 226 -15.98 -1.41 11.54
C LEU A 226 -16.22 -1.62 10.04
N ASP A 227 -17.23 -0.94 9.51
CA ASP A 227 -17.56 -1.03 8.09
C ASP A 227 -16.46 -0.39 7.22
N LEU A 228 -16.10 -1.10 6.16
CA LEU A 228 -15.27 -0.55 5.09
C LEU A 228 -16.14 0.27 4.13
N PRO A 229 -15.57 1.24 3.40
CA PRO A 229 -16.26 1.90 2.30
C PRO A 229 -16.88 0.88 1.32
N GLU A 230 -18.00 1.23 0.69
CA GLU A 230 -18.74 0.34 -0.22
C GLU A 230 -17.86 -0.33 -1.28
N ALA A 231 -16.91 0.43 -1.86
CA ALA A 231 -15.95 -0.09 -2.84
C ALA A 231 -15.06 -1.24 -2.31
N LEU A 232 -14.90 -1.36 -0.99
CA LEU A 232 -14.09 -2.39 -0.32
C LEU A 232 -14.94 -3.42 0.44
N SER A 233 -16.27 -3.31 0.42
CA SER A 233 -17.17 -4.20 1.17
C SER A 233 -17.36 -5.58 0.51
N GLY A 234 -17.02 -5.70 -0.79
CA GLY A 234 -17.14 -6.92 -1.55
C GLY A 234 -16.15 -8.03 -1.13
N ASP A 235 -16.40 -9.25 -1.61
CA ASP A 235 -15.45 -10.37 -1.46
C ASP A 235 -14.10 -9.99 -2.10
N VAL A 236 -13.02 -10.42 -1.49
CA VAL A 236 -11.65 -10.27 -2.02
C VAL A 236 -11.34 -11.25 -3.15
N ALA A 237 -12.19 -12.24 -3.36
CA ALA A 237 -12.10 -13.17 -4.47
C ALA A 237 -12.53 -12.51 -5.79
N ARG A 238 -12.08 -13.09 -6.90
CA ARG A 238 -12.53 -12.69 -8.23
C ARG A 238 -14.05 -12.88 -8.34
N PRO A 239 -14.82 -11.87 -8.80
CA PRO A 239 -16.22 -12.03 -9.13
C PRO A 239 -16.39 -13.18 -10.15
N GLN A 240 -17.40 -14.01 -9.93
CA GLN A 240 -17.74 -15.13 -10.82
C GLN A 240 -18.53 -14.64 -12.03
#